data_f4b6da467fc3aeddf6e0497f719601b3
#
_entry.id   f4b6da467fc3aeddf6e0497f719601b3
#
_cell.length_a   1.000
_cell.length_b   1.000
_cell.length_c   1.000
_cell.angle_alpha   90.00
_cell.angle_beta   90.00
_cell.angle_gamma   90.00
#
_symmetry.space_group_name_H-M   'P 1'
#
loop_
_entity.id
_entity.type
_entity.pdbx_description
1 polymer ?
#
loop_
_entity_poly.entity_id
_entity_poly.type
_entity_poly.pdbx_seq_one_letter_code
_entity_poly.pdbx_strand_id
1 'polypeptide(L)'
;RFTLVATVNPCPCGYFGTDQPCTCQAQAVQRHQLKFRGPLGDRFDIRLMTHIYMEEDIRSKDPLDSATMRHLVELASERQRLRYKGEALKNSNAPMDQIFETFESEAIRTQYLARFKEQGFSYRDSTQVIRLARTLADLDGDDFIHAKHLSEGMVLHGEF
;
A
#
# COMPACT_ATOMS: atom_id res chain seq x y z
N ARG A 1 10.23 -12.21 -12.13
CA ARG A 1 9.50 -11.25 -11.28
C ARG A 1 8.97 -10.12 -12.13
N PHE A 2 7.75 -9.67 -11.87
CA PHE A 2 7.13 -8.52 -12.54
C PHE A 2 6.33 -7.73 -11.49
N THR A 3 6.10 -6.46 -11.75
CA THR A 3 5.18 -5.60 -11.01
C THR A 3 3.88 -5.51 -11.82
N LEU A 4 2.76 -5.77 -11.19
CA LEU A 4 1.43 -5.63 -11.78
C LEU A 4 0.82 -4.31 -11.30
N VAL A 5 0.47 -3.45 -12.25
CA VAL A 5 -0.36 -2.26 -12.02
C VAL A 5 -1.65 -2.44 -12.78
N ALA A 6 -2.78 -2.28 -12.08
CA ALA A 6 -4.10 -2.44 -12.67
C ALA A 6 -4.99 -1.26 -12.28
N THR A 7 -5.87 -0.87 -13.19
CA THR A 7 -6.93 0.11 -12.94
C THR A 7 -8.28 -0.55 -13.14
N VAL A 8 -9.25 -0.15 -12.33
CA VAL A 8 -10.60 -0.69 -12.41
C VAL A 8 -11.62 0.40 -12.13
N ASN A 9 -12.72 0.39 -12.86
CA ASN A 9 -13.83 1.28 -12.57
C ASN A 9 -14.63 0.79 -11.35
N PRO A 10 -15.27 1.67 -10.57
CA PRO A 10 -16.04 1.31 -9.38
C PRO A 10 -17.31 0.52 -9.69
N CYS A 11 -17.77 0.54 -10.95
CA CYS A 11 -18.96 -0.18 -11.45
C CYS A 11 -18.90 -0.35 -12.96
N PRO A 12 -19.81 -1.14 -13.59
CA PRO A 12 -19.83 -1.34 -15.04
C PRO A 12 -19.96 -0.05 -15.88
N CYS A 13 -20.70 0.97 -15.42
CA CYS A 13 -20.79 2.24 -16.13
C CYS A 13 -19.68 3.25 -15.76
N GLY A 14 -18.91 3.00 -14.70
CA GLY A 14 -17.80 3.86 -14.24
C GLY A 14 -18.18 4.97 -13.27
N TYR A 15 -19.47 5.25 -13.05
CA TYR A 15 -19.91 6.47 -12.33
C TYR A 15 -20.34 6.24 -10.88
N PHE A 16 -20.23 5.03 -10.35
CA PHE A 16 -20.58 4.78 -8.95
C PHE A 16 -19.63 5.53 -8.01
N GLY A 17 -20.18 6.37 -7.12
CA GLY A 17 -19.40 7.18 -6.19
C GLY A 17 -18.79 8.46 -6.79
N THR A 18 -19.21 8.85 -8.00
CA THR A 18 -18.83 10.11 -8.64
C THR A 18 -20.00 11.08 -8.70
N ASP A 19 -19.76 12.33 -9.11
CA ASP A 19 -20.80 13.35 -9.29
C ASP A 19 -21.75 13.05 -10.45
N GLN A 20 -21.37 12.14 -11.36
CA GLN A 20 -22.23 11.71 -12.44
C GLN A 20 -23.17 10.59 -12.00
N PRO A 21 -24.44 10.59 -12.47
CA PRO A 21 -25.41 9.59 -12.05
C PRO A 21 -25.03 8.19 -12.55
N CYS A 22 -24.86 7.27 -11.61
CA CYS A 22 -24.63 5.87 -11.92
C CYS A 22 -25.94 5.22 -12.42
N THR A 23 -25.89 4.59 -13.59
CA THR A 23 -27.04 3.90 -14.20
C THR A 23 -27.10 2.40 -13.86
N CYS A 24 -26.15 1.89 -13.08
CA CYS A 24 -26.10 0.48 -12.72
C CYS A 24 -27.11 0.13 -11.62
N GLN A 25 -27.74 -1.03 -11.72
CA GLN A 25 -28.48 -1.60 -10.60
C GLN A 25 -27.53 -1.95 -9.44
N ALA A 26 -27.99 -1.83 -8.20
CA ALA A 26 -27.20 -2.08 -7.00
C ALA A 26 -26.52 -3.46 -6.99
N GLN A 27 -27.23 -4.50 -7.44
CA GLN A 27 -26.68 -5.85 -7.57
C GLN A 27 -25.55 -5.95 -8.59
N ALA A 28 -25.62 -5.17 -9.69
CA ALA A 28 -24.56 -5.15 -10.71
C ALA A 28 -23.29 -4.47 -10.17
N VAL A 29 -23.46 -3.38 -9.41
CA VAL A 29 -22.35 -2.72 -8.71
C VAL A 29 -21.68 -3.68 -7.73
N GLN A 30 -22.46 -4.30 -6.85
CA GLN A 30 -21.96 -5.26 -5.86
C GLN A 30 -21.21 -6.43 -6.52
N ARG A 31 -21.80 -7.04 -7.55
CA ARG A 31 -21.16 -8.15 -8.29
C ARG A 31 -19.86 -7.70 -8.98
N HIS A 32 -19.80 -6.47 -9.47
CA HIS A 32 -18.60 -5.92 -10.08
C HIS A 32 -17.50 -5.75 -9.04
N GLN A 33 -17.79 -5.13 -7.89
CA GLN A 33 -16.84 -4.90 -6.82
C GLN A 33 -16.32 -6.20 -6.18
N LEU A 34 -17.19 -7.21 -6.03
CA LEU A 34 -16.79 -8.53 -5.51
C LEU A 34 -15.72 -9.23 -6.34
N LYS A 35 -15.57 -8.91 -7.63
CA LYS A 35 -14.49 -9.46 -8.47
C LYS A 35 -13.10 -8.99 -8.02
N PHE A 36 -13.02 -7.81 -7.43
CA PHE A 36 -11.76 -7.17 -7.00
C PHE A 36 -11.57 -7.22 -5.48
N ARG A 37 -12.56 -7.76 -4.76
CA ARG A 37 -12.46 -8.14 -3.35
C ARG A 37 -12.20 -9.65 -3.25
N GLY A 38 -11.84 -10.13 -2.09
CA GLY A 38 -11.58 -11.55 -1.86
C GLY A 38 -10.26 -12.01 -2.51
N PRO A 39 -10.15 -13.26 -2.99
CA PRO A 39 -8.86 -13.89 -3.32
C PRO A 39 -8.01 -13.17 -4.36
N LEU A 40 -8.62 -12.40 -5.26
CA LEU A 40 -7.88 -11.57 -6.21
C LEU A 40 -7.39 -10.30 -5.54
N GLY A 41 -8.27 -9.60 -4.80
CA GLY A 41 -7.95 -8.39 -4.06
C GLY A 41 -6.81 -8.60 -3.07
N ASP A 42 -6.83 -9.71 -2.34
CA ASP A 42 -5.79 -10.08 -1.35
C ASP A 42 -4.39 -10.26 -1.97
N ARG A 43 -4.27 -10.26 -3.28
CA ARG A 43 -2.98 -10.35 -3.99
C ARG A 43 -2.39 -9.01 -4.38
N PHE A 44 -3.15 -7.93 -4.23
CA PHE A 44 -2.65 -6.58 -4.43
C PHE A 44 -2.10 -6.03 -3.11
N ASP A 45 -0.85 -5.62 -3.11
CA ASP A 45 -0.20 -5.08 -1.92
C ASP A 45 -0.69 -3.66 -1.60
N ILE A 46 -1.01 -2.88 -2.64
CA ILE A 46 -1.49 -1.49 -2.54
C ILE A 46 -2.78 -1.34 -3.34
N ARG A 47 -3.76 -0.68 -2.72
CA ARG A 47 -5.05 -0.34 -3.31
C ARG A 47 -5.34 1.13 -3.08
N LEU A 48 -5.61 1.86 -4.14
CA LEU A 48 -5.83 3.29 -4.09
C LEU A 48 -7.14 3.66 -4.78
N MET A 49 -7.92 4.52 -4.12
CA MET A 49 -9.03 5.21 -4.75
C MET A 49 -8.52 6.50 -5.38
N THR A 50 -8.73 6.65 -6.68
CA THR A 50 -8.44 7.91 -7.36
C THR A 50 -9.68 8.78 -7.42
N HIS A 51 -9.51 10.07 -7.19
CA HIS A 51 -10.58 11.05 -7.30
C HIS A 51 -10.60 11.66 -8.71
N ILE A 52 -11.74 12.23 -9.08
CA ILE A 52 -11.84 13.05 -10.28
C ILE A 52 -11.04 14.33 -10.02
N TYR A 53 -10.20 14.71 -10.98
CA TYR A 53 -9.42 15.95 -10.89
C TYR A 53 -10.33 17.16 -10.77
N MET A 54 -10.07 17.97 -9.77
CA MET A 54 -10.65 19.28 -9.62
C MET A 54 -9.74 20.34 -10.26
N GLU A 55 -10.27 21.53 -10.57
CA GLU A 55 -9.48 22.61 -11.16
C GLU A 55 -8.28 23.00 -10.27
N GLU A 56 -8.41 22.85 -8.96
CA GLU A 56 -7.38 23.10 -7.98
C GLU A 56 -6.20 22.13 -8.12
N ASP A 57 -6.46 20.85 -8.43
CA ASP A 57 -5.43 19.83 -8.65
C ASP A 57 -4.58 20.14 -9.88
N ILE A 58 -5.21 20.68 -10.94
CA ILE A 58 -4.54 21.08 -12.17
C ILE A 58 -3.63 22.29 -11.94
N ARG A 59 -4.04 23.18 -11.02
CA ARG A 59 -3.27 24.37 -10.65
C ARG A 59 -2.20 24.11 -9.59
N SER A 60 -2.30 23.01 -8.85
CA SER A 60 -1.29 22.62 -7.89
C SER A 60 0.00 22.31 -8.65
N LYS A 61 1.07 22.98 -8.29
CA LYS A 61 2.41 22.59 -8.74
C LYS A 61 2.76 21.33 -7.96
N ASP A 62 2.69 20.17 -8.61
CA ASP A 62 3.20 18.96 -8.02
C ASP A 62 4.68 19.12 -7.70
N PRO A 63 5.08 19.10 -6.43
CA PRO A 63 6.48 19.27 -6.05
C PRO A 63 7.35 18.06 -6.43
N LEU A 64 6.72 16.94 -6.81
CA LEU A 64 7.40 15.69 -7.11
C LEU A 64 7.50 15.47 -8.61
N ASP A 65 8.59 15.94 -9.22
CA ASP A 65 8.92 15.56 -10.59
C ASP A 65 9.48 14.12 -10.67
N SER A 66 9.57 13.60 -11.88
CA SER A 66 10.06 12.23 -12.12
C SER A 66 11.51 12.02 -11.68
N ALA A 67 12.33 13.07 -11.67
CA ALA A 67 13.73 12.99 -11.23
C ALA A 67 13.81 12.86 -9.71
N THR A 68 13.03 13.65 -9.00
CA THR A 68 12.91 13.59 -7.53
C THR A 68 12.35 12.22 -7.09
N MET A 69 11.28 11.73 -7.73
CA MET A 69 10.73 10.39 -7.43
C MET A 69 11.77 9.29 -7.65
N ARG A 70 12.51 9.35 -8.75
CA ARG A 70 13.58 8.37 -9.04
C ARG A 70 14.65 8.39 -7.98
N HIS A 71 15.08 9.58 -7.57
CA HIS A 71 16.10 9.73 -6.52
C HIS A 71 15.65 9.11 -5.19
N LEU A 72 14.39 9.34 -4.77
CA LEU A 72 13.84 8.71 -3.55
C LEU A 72 13.82 7.19 -3.65
N VAL A 73 13.42 6.65 -4.81
CA VAL A 73 13.41 5.19 -5.05
C VAL A 73 14.82 4.61 -5.03
N GLU A 74 15.80 5.32 -5.59
CA GLU A 74 17.21 4.90 -5.56
C GLU A 74 17.75 4.85 -4.13
N LEU A 75 17.49 5.87 -3.32
CA LEU A 75 17.88 5.91 -1.91
C LEU A 75 17.23 4.76 -1.11
N ALA A 76 15.93 4.55 -1.27
CA ALA A 76 15.22 3.45 -0.62
C ALA A 76 15.76 2.08 -1.06
N SER A 77 16.08 1.92 -2.34
CA SER A 77 16.67 0.68 -2.88
C SER A 77 18.06 0.41 -2.32
N GLU A 78 18.88 1.45 -2.16
CA GLU A 78 20.21 1.32 -1.58
C GLU A 78 20.13 0.94 -0.09
N ARG A 79 19.18 1.52 0.67
CA ARG A 79 18.93 1.11 2.07
C ARG A 79 18.59 -0.38 2.18
N GLN A 80 17.74 -0.90 1.28
CA GLN A 80 17.43 -2.33 1.23
C GLN A 80 18.67 -3.16 0.90
N ARG A 81 19.46 -2.74 -0.08
CA ARG A 81 20.71 -3.43 -0.47
C ARG A 81 21.69 -3.53 0.70
N LEU A 82 21.85 -2.46 1.46
CA LEU A 82 22.73 -2.44 2.64
C LEU A 82 22.17 -3.33 3.76
N ARG A 83 20.86 -3.23 4.06
CA ARG A 83 20.18 -4.04 5.08
C ARG A 83 20.34 -5.52 4.82
N TYR A 84 20.16 -5.96 3.60
CA TYR A 84 20.23 -7.35 3.20
C TYR A 84 21.61 -7.76 2.68
N LYS A 85 22.65 -6.99 2.99
CA LYS A 85 24.08 -7.30 2.69
C LYS A 85 24.35 -7.63 1.23
N GLY A 86 23.67 -6.98 0.30
CA GLY A 86 23.80 -7.19 -1.13
C GLY A 86 23.18 -8.48 -1.67
N GLU A 87 22.49 -9.26 -0.84
CA GLU A 87 21.68 -10.38 -1.30
C GLU A 87 20.57 -9.91 -2.24
N ALA A 88 20.06 -10.81 -3.10
CA ALA A 88 18.94 -10.51 -4.01
C ALA A 88 17.59 -10.42 -3.26
N LEU A 89 17.63 -9.91 -2.02
CA LEU A 89 16.48 -9.68 -1.17
C LEU A 89 15.98 -8.25 -1.31
N LYS A 90 14.69 -8.11 -1.15
CA LYS A 90 13.97 -6.84 -1.00
C LYS A 90 12.92 -6.99 0.10
N ASN A 91 12.38 -5.89 0.60
CA ASN A 91 11.33 -5.94 1.62
C ASN A 91 10.18 -6.87 1.23
N SER A 92 9.86 -6.98 -0.07
CA SER A 92 8.80 -7.84 -0.58
C SER A 92 9.05 -9.34 -0.44
N ASN A 93 10.28 -9.78 -0.26
CA ASN A 93 10.64 -11.20 -0.19
C ASN A 93 11.65 -11.54 0.92
N ALA A 94 12.06 -10.57 1.73
CA ALA A 94 12.91 -10.81 2.88
C ALA A 94 12.18 -11.70 3.91
N PRO A 95 12.90 -12.54 4.66
CA PRO A 95 12.33 -13.27 5.79
C PRO A 95 11.70 -12.31 6.80
N MET A 96 10.56 -12.71 7.39
CA MET A 96 9.82 -11.82 8.28
C MET A 96 10.54 -11.53 9.60
N ASP A 97 11.35 -12.45 10.09
CA ASP A 97 12.23 -12.24 11.24
C ASP A 97 13.17 -11.06 11.04
N GLN A 98 13.83 -10.97 9.88
CA GLN A 98 14.69 -9.82 9.55
C GLN A 98 13.91 -8.49 9.48
N ILE A 99 12.66 -8.52 9.01
CA ILE A 99 11.83 -7.31 9.00
C ILE A 99 11.38 -6.96 10.43
N PHE A 100 11.06 -7.94 11.26
CA PHE A 100 10.69 -7.71 12.65
C PHE A 100 11.80 -7.06 13.48
N GLU A 101 13.06 -7.32 13.17
CA GLU A 101 14.20 -6.66 13.80
C GLU A 101 14.29 -5.16 13.51
N THR A 102 13.56 -4.68 12.47
CA THR A 102 13.54 -3.27 12.07
C THR A 102 12.42 -2.46 12.70
N PHE A 103 11.64 -3.00 13.63
CA PHE A 103 10.69 -2.21 14.38
C PHE A 103 11.40 -1.31 15.40
N GLU A 104 10.92 -0.08 15.56
CA GLU A 104 11.44 0.86 16.55
C GLU A 104 11.43 0.28 17.97
N SER A 105 10.39 -0.49 18.29
CA SER A 105 10.27 -1.16 19.58
C SER A 105 9.35 -2.39 19.52
N GLU A 106 9.55 -3.31 20.46
CA GLU A 106 8.68 -4.46 20.64
C GLU A 106 7.24 -4.05 21.02
N ALA A 107 7.10 -2.94 21.74
CA ALA A 107 5.80 -2.40 22.12
C ALA A 107 4.97 -2.03 20.87
N ILE A 108 5.55 -1.31 19.91
CA ILE A 108 4.88 -0.95 18.65
C ILE A 108 4.53 -2.22 17.87
N ARG A 109 5.45 -3.15 17.74
CA ARG A 109 5.21 -4.43 17.07
C ARG A 109 4.02 -5.16 17.68
N THR A 110 4.00 -5.34 18.99
CA THR A 110 2.94 -6.05 19.71
C THR A 110 1.60 -5.33 19.57
N GLN A 111 1.58 -4.02 19.71
CA GLN A 111 0.37 -3.20 19.56
C GLN A 111 -0.26 -3.36 18.18
N TYR A 112 0.55 -3.29 17.10
CA TYR A 112 0.02 -3.41 15.75
C TYR A 112 -0.39 -4.83 15.38
N LEU A 113 0.31 -5.86 15.86
CA LEU A 113 -0.13 -7.25 15.68
C LEU A 113 -1.48 -7.52 16.37
N ALA A 114 -1.71 -6.95 17.55
CA ALA A 114 -3.02 -7.01 18.21
C ALA A 114 -4.09 -6.29 17.38
N ARG A 115 -3.79 -5.08 16.89
CA ARG A 115 -4.71 -4.30 16.05
C ARG A 115 -5.06 -5.02 14.73
N PHE A 116 -4.11 -5.68 14.08
CA PHE A 116 -4.38 -6.49 12.88
C PHE A 116 -5.37 -7.61 13.18
N LYS A 117 -5.18 -8.29 14.31
CA LYS A 117 -6.09 -9.35 14.76
C LYS A 117 -7.50 -8.81 15.04
N GLU A 118 -7.62 -7.68 15.73
CA GLU A 118 -8.90 -7.02 16.02
C GLU A 118 -9.64 -6.60 14.75
N GLN A 119 -8.92 -6.17 13.72
CA GLN A 119 -9.47 -5.80 12.43
C GLN A 119 -9.73 -6.98 11.49
N GLY A 120 -9.42 -8.20 11.93
CA GLY A 120 -9.66 -9.41 11.14
C GLY A 120 -8.67 -9.62 9.99
N PHE A 121 -7.49 -9.00 10.04
CA PHE A 121 -6.45 -9.21 9.05
C PHE A 121 -5.97 -10.66 9.09
N SER A 122 -5.87 -11.26 7.92
CA SER A 122 -5.20 -12.55 7.77
C SER A 122 -3.70 -12.42 8.02
N TYR A 123 -3.01 -13.54 8.21
CA TYR A 123 -1.54 -13.55 8.27
C TYR A 123 -0.91 -12.90 7.03
N ARG A 124 -1.51 -13.12 5.86
CA ARG A 124 -1.06 -12.54 4.59
C ARG A 124 -1.17 -11.02 4.61
N ASP A 125 -2.35 -10.48 4.94
CA ASP A 125 -2.58 -9.03 5.00
C ASP A 125 -1.61 -8.37 5.98
N SER A 126 -1.46 -8.95 7.18
CA SER A 126 -0.54 -8.46 8.19
C SER A 126 0.92 -8.40 7.69
N THR A 127 1.37 -9.45 6.99
CA THR A 127 2.73 -9.46 6.44
C THR A 127 2.91 -8.49 5.29
N GLN A 128 1.89 -8.29 4.44
CA GLN A 128 1.92 -7.29 3.37
C GLN A 128 2.01 -5.88 3.94
N VAL A 129 1.17 -5.53 4.92
CA VAL A 129 1.22 -4.23 5.60
C VAL A 129 2.59 -3.97 6.25
N ILE A 130 3.17 -4.96 6.93
CA ILE A 130 4.48 -4.80 7.58
C ILE A 130 5.59 -4.59 6.53
N ARG A 131 5.56 -5.32 5.41
CA ARG A 131 6.52 -5.14 4.30
C ARG A 131 6.37 -3.77 3.65
N LEU A 132 5.14 -3.31 3.50
CA LEU A 132 4.84 -1.98 2.98
C LEU A 132 5.33 -0.90 3.95
N ALA A 133 5.05 -1.04 5.24
CA ALA A 133 5.55 -0.14 6.28
C ALA A 133 7.08 -0.04 6.30
N ARG A 134 7.80 -1.17 6.10
CA ARG A 134 9.26 -1.15 5.96
C ARG A 134 9.70 -0.36 4.71
N THR A 135 8.97 -0.49 3.61
CA THR A 135 9.27 0.23 2.37
C THR A 135 9.00 1.73 2.51
N LEU A 136 7.91 2.12 3.18
CA LEU A 136 7.61 3.51 3.52
C LEU A 136 8.72 4.11 4.40
N ALA A 137 9.18 3.38 5.42
CA ALA A 137 10.29 3.83 6.24
C ALA A 137 11.60 3.99 5.45
N ASP A 138 11.86 3.13 4.46
CA ASP A 138 13.02 3.31 3.57
C ASP A 138 12.90 4.56 2.71
N LEU A 139 11.70 4.90 2.22
CA LEU A 139 11.42 6.12 1.47
C LEU A 139 11.56 7.38 2.33
N ASP A 140 11.12 7.31 3.59
CA ASP A 140 11.27 8.39 4.56
C ASP A 140 12.73 8.57 5.05
N GLY A 141 13.61 7.62 4.73
CA GLY A 141 14.98 7.61 5.22
C GLY A 141 15.14 7.09 6.66
N ASP A 142 14.11 6.47 7.22
CA ASP A 142 14.10 5.95 8.59
C ASP A 142 14.73 4.54 8.66
N ASP A 143 15.54 4.29 9.68
CA ASP A 143 16.15 2.99 9.91
C ASP A 143 15.17 1.99 10.53
N PHE A 144 14.17 2.49 11.24
CA PHE A 144 13.17 1.70 11.96
C PHE A 144 11.75 1.91 11.39
N ILE A 145 10.91 0.89 11.57
CA ILE A 145 9.48 0.99 11.32
C ILE A 145 8.83 1.68 12.52
N HIS A 146 8.31 2.89 12.31
CA HIS A 146 7.54 3.64 13.30
C HIS A 146 6.03 3.42 13.13
N ALA A 147 5.25 3.83 14.12
CA ALA A 147 3.79 3.75 14.09
C ALA A 147 3.16 4.42 12.86
N LYS A 148 3.74 5.55 12.38
CA LYS A 148 3.28 6.27 11.18
C LYS A 148 3.29 5.38 9.94
N HIS A 149 4.38 4.63 9.72
CA HIS A 149 4.53 3.74 8.55
C HIS A 149 3.53 2.59 8.55
N LEU A 150 3.25 2.04 9.74
CA LEU A 150 2.25 0.98 9.89
C LEU A 150 0.84 1.49 9.65
N SER A 151 0.51 2.68 10.16
CA SER A 151 -0.78 3.32 9.91
C SER A 151 -0.98 3.61 8.43
N GLU A 152 0.01 4.18 7.76
CA GLU A 152 -0.03 4.45 6.33
C GLU A 152 -0.10 3.16 5.51
N GLY A 153 0.69 2.15 5.87
CA GLY A 153 0.65 0.83 5.24
C GLY A 153 -0.74 0.17 5.35
N MET A 154 -1.43 0.35 6.48
CA MET A 154 -2.81 -0.13 6.65
C MET A 154 -3.79 0.60 5.74
N VAL A 155 -3.66 1.93 5.61
CA VAL A 155 -4.48 2.73 4.69
C VAL A 155 -4.27 2.27 3.25
N LEU A 156 -3.04 2.21 2.79
CA LEU A 156 -2.70 1.79 1.41
C LEU A 156 -3.12 0.34 1.08
N HIS A 157 -3.16 -0.55 2.07
CA HIS A 157 -3.58 -1.93 1.89
C HIS A 157 -5.09 -2.10 1.99
N GLY A 158 -5.77 -1.28 2.77
CA GLY A 158 -7.17 -1.45 3.18
C GLY A 158 -8.22 -0.71 2.36
N GLU A 159 -7.84 0.21 1.48
CA GLU A 159 -8.82 1.04 0.74
C GLU A 159 -9.55 0.26 -0.36
N PHE A 160 -10.63 -0.45 0.05
CA PHE A 160 -11.76 -0.81 -0.83
C PHE A 160 -13.04 -0.99 -0.03
#